data_f7303e59a8e199ec6ceb73d28b0153cf
#
_entry.id   f7303e59a8e199ec6ceb73d28b0153cf
#
_cell.length_a   1.000
_cell.length_b   1.000
_cell.length_c   1.000
_cell.angle_alpha   90.00
_cell.angle_beta   90.00
_cell.angle_gamma   90.00
#
_symmetry.space_group_name_H-M   'P 1'
#
loop_
_entity.id
_entity.type
_entity.pdbx_description
1 polymer ?
#
loop_
_entity_poly.entity_id
_entity_poly.type
_entity_poly.pdbx_seq_one_letter_code
_entity_poly.pdbx_strand_id
1 'polypeptide(L)'
;DKITQMKELIVELNNASNAYYNSNKSVMSDYDFDLKLEELKQLEKEIGIVFSNSPTHNVGYNISDELAEVEHNHPMLSLDKTKSINELIQFAGYNNCFLSVKCDGLTTSLRYLNGKLISAETRGNGTKGQDVLQNVLTMNNVPKEIPYKDELIIDGETIIGWDTFREINAKLPMGQKYKHPRNLVSGSLQLLDSQQAAERHMRFIAWRVIKGFSHKSVFFDLKEAEKNGFEIVPTFTYSNTSSDLGDISKILDALRNQADLYNIPYDGAVMAIDN
;
A
#
# COMPACT_ATOMS: atom_id res chain seq x y z
N ASP A 1 -3.79 -28.86 7.48
CA ASP A 1 -2.76 -27.92 7.02
C ASP A 1 -2.75 -26.75 8.01
N LYS A 2 -1.56 -26.16 8.30
CA LYS A 2 -1.38 -25.08 9.29
C LYS A 2 -2.24 -23.85 9.01
N ILE A 3 -2.48 -23.52 7.76
CA ILE A 3 -3.34 -22.39 7.37
C ILE A 3 -4.81 -22.69 7.70
N THR A 4 -5.27 -23.91 7.48
CA THR A 4 -6.62 -24.33 7.86
C THR A 4 -6.78 -24.27 9.38
N GLN A 5 -5.80 -24.75 10.13
CA GLN A 5 -5.76 -24.65 11.60
C GLN A 5 -5.82 -23.21 12.09
N MET A 6 -5.06 -22.28 11.45
CA MET A 6 -5.15 -20.85 11.78
C MET A 6 -6.56 -20.29 11.57
N LYS A 7 -7.18 -20.61 10.43
CA LYS A 7 -8.55 -20.13 10.12
C LYS A 7 -9.58 -20.66 11.14
N GLU A 8 -9.48 -21.92 11.52
CA GLU A 8 -10.35 -22.53 12.53
C GLU A 8 -10.18 -21.86 13.89
N LEU A 9 -8.94 -21.64 14.35
CA LEU A 9 -8.63 -20.94 15.59
C LEU A 9 -9.16 -19.51 15.59
N ILE A 10 -9.00 -18.78 14.50
CA ILE A 10 -9.52 -17.41 14.34
C ILE A 10 -11.03 -17.39 14.49
N VAL A 11 -11.75 -18.28 13.83
CA VAL A 11 -13.22 -18.38 13.92
C VAL A 11 -13.65 -18.70 15.34
N GLU A 12 -13.01 -19.68 15.97
CA GLU A 12 -13.34 -20.12 17.33
C GLU A 12 -13.12 -19.01 18.36
N LEU A 13 -11.96 -18.36 18.35
CA LEU A 13 -11.60 -17.27 19.26
C LEU A 13 -12.49 -16.05 19.06
N ASN A 14 -12.79 -15.71 17.81
CA ASN A 14 -13.69 -14.60 17.49
C ASN A 14 -15.12 -14.88 17.98
N ASN A 15 -15.62 -16.09 17.79
CA ASN A 15 -16.93 -16.49 18.30
C ASN A 15 -16.98 -16.46 19.84
N ALA A 16 -15.92 -16.89 20.50
CA ALA A 16 -15.81 -16.86 21.95
C ALA A 16 -15.83 -15.42 22.49
N SER A 17 -15.05 -14.50 21.85
CA SER A 17 -15.06 -13.09 22.20
C SER A 17 -16.42 -12.45 22.00
N ASN A 18 -17.08 -12.69 20.86
CA ASN A 18 -18.41 -12.16 20.57
C ASN A 18 -19.46 -12.65 21.57
N ALA A 19 -19.43 -13.92 21.94
CA ALA A 19 -20.34 -14.47 22.94
C ALA A 19 -20.15 -13.83 24.31
N TYR A 20 -18.90 -13.61 24.73
CA TYR A 20 -18.57 -12.95 25.98
C TYR A 20 -19.04 -11.49 26.04
N TYR A 21 -18.74 -10.70 25.03
CA TYR A 21 -19.06 -9.26 25.03
C TYR A 21 -20.52 -8.94 24.69
N ASN A 22 -21.16 -9.71 23.80
CA ASN A 22 -22.49 -9.39 23.30
C ASN A 22 -23.65 -10.15 24.01
N SER A 23 -23.38 -11.27 24.62
CA SER A 23 -24.42 -12.11 25.23
C SER A 23 -24.18 -12.51 26.70
N ASN A 24 -23.10 -12.05 27.31
CA ASN A 24 -22.65 -12.43 28.65
C ASN A 24 -22.61 -13.97 28.87
N LYS A 25 -22.42 -14.73 27.79
CA LYS A 25 -22.28 -16.19 27.84
C LYS A 25 -20.84 -16.54 27.51
N SER A 26 -20.14 -17.11 28.48
CA SER A 26 -18.85 -17.74 28.23
C SER A 26 -19.06 -19.07 27.53
N VAL A 27 -18.58 -19.20 26.29
CA VAL A 27 -18.58 -20.47 25.54
C VAL A 27 -17.25 -21.21 25.69
N MET A 28 -16.27 -20.56 26.32
CA MET A 28 -14.92 -21.07 26.55
C MET A 28 -14.38 -20.51 27.86
N SER A 29 -13.53 -21.26 28.59
CA SER A 29 -12.85 -20.72 29.76
C SER A 29 -11.80 -19.70 29.38
N ASP A 30 -11.48 -18.74 30.25
CA ASP A 30 -10.41 -17.74 30.00
C ASP A 30 -9.07 -18.45 29.76
N TYR A 31 -8.81 -19.53 30.48
CA TYR A 31 -7.60 -20.32 30.33
C TYR A 31 -7.50 -20.99 28.93
N ASP A 32 -8.59 -21.58 28.44
CA ASP A 32 -8.62 -22.20 27.11
C ASP A 32 -8.51 -21.13 26.00
N PHE A 33 -9.11 -19.97 26.20
CA PHE A 33 -9.01 -18.86 25.30
C PHE A 33 -7.55 -18.38 25.16
N ASP A 34 -6.85 -18.18 26.27
CA ASP A 34 -5.46 -17.76 26.31
C ASP A 34 -4.53 -18.79 25.65
N LEU A 35 -4.75 -20.10 25.91
CA LEU A 35 -3.97 -21.15 25.25
C LEU A 35 -4.14 -21.16 23.73
N LYS A 36 -5.37 -21.06 23.26
CA LYS A 36 -5.66 -21.02 21.81
C LYS A 36 -5.15 -19.75 21.15
N LEU A 37 -5.21 -18.62 21.85
CA LEU A 37 -4.66 -17.36 21.37
C LEU A 37 -3.12 -17.46 21.22
N GLU A 38 -2.44 -18.10 22.14
CA GLU A 38 -1.00 -18.30 22.08
C GLU A 38 -0.62 -19.30 20.97
N GLU A 39 -1.40 -20.37 20.78
CA GLU A 39 -1.25 -21.29 19.64
C GLU A 39 -1.39 -20.57 18.31
N LEU A 40 -2.38 -19.69 18.18
CA LEU A 40 -2.58 -18.88 16.98
C LEU A 40 -1.39 -17.95 16.70
N LYS A 41 -0.89 -17.24 17.72
CA LYS A 41 0.31 -16.40 17.60
C LYS A 41 1.53 -17.18 17.13
N GLN A 42 1.71 -18.39 17.64
CA GLN A 42 2.81 -19.25 17.25
C GLN A 42 2.70 -19.68 15.80
N LEU A 43 1.52 -20.07 15.32
CA LEU A 43 1.27 -20.42 13.93
C LEU A 43 1.47 -19.22 13.00
N GLU A 44 0.99 -18.05 13.38
CA GLU A 44 1.21 -16.80 12.63
C GLU A 44 2.70 -16.48 12.47
N LYS A 45 3.47 -16.66 13.53
CA LYS A 45 4.92 -16.46 13.53
C LYS A 45 5.64 -17.47 12.63
N GLU A 46 5.24 -18.75 12.68
CA GLU A 46 5.85 -19.81 11.88
C GLU A 46 5.57 -19.66 10.38
N ILE A 47 4.37 -19.24 10.03
CA ILE A 47 3.91 -19.11 8.64
C ILE A 47 4.31 -17.73 8.07
N GLY A 48 4.49 -16.73 8.94
CA GLY A 48 4.79 -15.35 8.56
C GLY A 48 3.62 -14.59 7.94
N ILE A 49 2.38 -15.08 8.16
CA ILE A 49 1.14 -14.46 7.71
C ILE A 49 0.23 -14.25 8.90
N VAL A 50 -0.38 -13.07 8.98
CA VAL A 50 -1.43 -12.76 9.96
C VAL A 50 -2.67 -12.36 9.19
N PHE A 51 -3.80 -13.00 9.49
CA PHE A 51 -5.07 -12.67 8.83
C PHE A 51 -5.64 -11.36 9.38
N SER A 52 -6.31 -10.57 8.54
CA SER A 52 -6.89 -9.28 8.91
C SER A 52 -7.93 -9.41 10.05
N ASN A 53 -8.62 -10.55 10.11
CA ASN A 53 -9.61 -10.86 11.14
C ASN A 53 -9.05 -11.66 12.34
N SER A 54 -7.71 -11.75 12.45
CA SER A 54 -7.10 -12.47 13.58
C SER A 54 -7.28 -11.69 14.88
N PRO A 55 -7.71 -12.35 15.97
CA PRO A 55 -7.85 -11.71 17.29
C PRO A 55 -6.49 -11.37 17.94
N THR A 56 -5.38 -11.79 17.34
CA THR A 56 -4.04 -11.46 17.87
C THR A 56 -3.68 -9.99 17.74
N HIS A 57 -4.37 -9.24 16.87
CA HIS A 57 -4.15 -7.79 16.70
C HIS A 57 -4.85 -6.97 17.77
N ASN A 58 -6.04 -7.43 18.21
CA ASN A 58 -6.96 -6.61 18.98
C ASN A 58 -7.63 -7.46 20.04
N VAL A 59 -6.97 -7.64 21.18
CA VAL A 59 -7.61 -8.20 22.36
C VAL A 59 -8.66 -7.20 22.83
N GLY A 60 -9.94 -7.49 22.59
CA GLY A 60 -11.07 -6.69 23.07
C GLY A 60 -11.85 -5.87 22.02
N TYR A 61 -11.68 -6.13 20.72
CA TYR A 61 -12.41 -5.40 19.67
C TYR A 61 -13.60 -6.19 19.13
N ASN A 62 -14.71 -5.48 18.89
CA ASN A 62 -15.83 -6.01 18.08
C ASN A 62 -15.31 -6.34 16.67
N ILE A 63 -15.59 -7.57 16.23
CA ILE A 63 -15.30 -7.97 14.84
C ILE A 63 -16.28 -7.20 13.98
N SER A 64 -15.79 -6.21 13.26
CA SER A 64 -16.54 -5.59 12.19
C SER A 64 -16.36 -6.41 10.91
N ASP A 65 -17.40 -6.53 10.12
CA ASP A 65 -17.33 -7.15 8.78
C ASP A 65 -16.55 -6.27 7.79
N GLU A 66 -16.01 -5.14 8.24
CA GLU A 66 -15.28 -4.14 7.47
C GLU A 66 -13.94 -3.83 8.14
N LEU A 67 -12.99 -3.35 7.35
CA LEU A 67 -11.71 -2.85 7.86
C LEU A 67 -11.92 -1.58 8.69
N ALA A 68 -11.12 -1.42 9.76
CA ALA A 68 -11.20 -0.25 10.63
C ALA A 68 -10.87 1.04 9.86
N GLU A 69 -11.62 2.10 10.13
CA GLU A 69 -11.26 3.45 9.68
C GLU A 69 -10.19 4.05 10.59
N VAL A 70 -9.25 4.76 9.98
CA VAL A 70 -8.17 5.47 10.67
C VAL A 70 -8.07 6.91 10.20
N GLU A 71 -7.63 7.81 11.09
CA GLU A 71 -7.28 9.17 10.69
C GLU A 71 -5.88 9.20 10.06
N HIS A 72 -5.74 9.93 8.94
CA HIS A 72 -4.45 10.06 8.26
C HIS A 72 -3.46 10.90 9.08
N ASN A 73 -2.18 10.54 8.97
CA ASN A 73 -1.09 11.32 9.56
C ASN A 73 -0.94 12.70 8.90
N HIS A 74 -1.47 12.86 7.69
CA HIS A 74 -1.41 14.08 6.86
C HIS A 74 -2.54 14.05 5.82
N PRO A 75 -2.99 15.22 5.30
CA PRO A 75 -3.98 15.27 4.24
C PRO A 75 -3.45 14.66 2.93
N MET A 76 -4.25 13.81 2.28
CA MET A 76 -3.95 13.24 0.96
C MET A 76 -4.78 13.96 -0.10
N LEU A 77 -4.20 14.98 -0.75
CA LEU A 77 -4.90 15.88 -1.67
C LEU A 77 -4.83 15.39 -3.12
N SER A 78 -5.66 15.97 -4.00
CA SER A 78 -5.65 15.73 -5.43
C SER A 78 -4.69 16.68 -6.16
N LEU A 79 -4.41 16.39 -7.45
CA LEU A 79 -3.50 17.13 -8.31
C LEU A 79 -4.25 17.93 -9.38
N ASP A 80 -3.69 19.08 -9.76
CA ASP A 80 -4.11 19.81 -10.95
C ASP A 80 -3.75 19.02 -12.22
N LYS A 81 -4.48 19.24 -13.31
CA LYS A 81 -4.33 18.46 -14.55
C LYS A 81 -4.11 19.36 -15.75
N THR A 82 -3.18 18.97 -16.61
CA THR A 82 -2.97 19.58 -17.94
C THR A 82 -2.64 18.50 -18.99
N LYS A 83 -2.87 18.83 -20.25
CA LYS A 83 -2.40 18.08 -21.42
C LYS A 83 -1.37 18.85 -22.24
N SER A 84 -0.98 20.03 -21.79
CA SER A 84 -0.10 20.95 -22.51
C SER A 84 1.32 20.90 -21.96
N ILE A 85 2.30 20.59 -22.82
CA ILE A 85 3.74 20.67 -22.47
C ILE A 85 4.11 22.11 -22.12
N ASN A 86 3.54 23.12 -22.81
CA ASN A 86 3.81 24.51 -22.52
C ASN A 86 3.39 24.91 -21.11
N GLU A 87 2.27 24.39 -20.61
CA GLU A 87 1.83 24.62 -19.23
C GLU A 87 2.77 23.97 -18.21
N LEU A 88 3.33 22.79 -18.51
CA LEU A 88 4.36 22.15 -17.69
C LEU A 88 5.64 22.99 -17.63
N ILE A 89 6.07 23.56 -18.76
CA ILE A 89 7.23 24.45 -18.83
C ILE A 89 6.99 25.72 -17.99
N GLN A 90 5.80 26.30 -18.10
CA GLN A 90 5.40 27.47 -17.30
C GLN A 90 5.36 27.14 -15.80
N PHE A 91 4.82 25.99 -15.45
CA PHE A 91 4.80 25.50 -14.07
C PHE A 91 6.21 25.33 -13.50
N ALA A 92 7.11 24.73 -14.25
CA ALA A 92 8.50 24.54 -13.86
C ALA A 92 9.23 25.89 -13.63
N GLY A 93 9.00 26.87 -14.50
CA GLY A 93 9.70 28.15 -14.44
C GLY A 93 11.21 27.95 -14.43
N TYR A 94 11.88 28.48 -13.41
CA TYR A 94 13.33 28.28 -13.15
C TYR A 94 13.61 27.28 -12.03
N ASN A 95 12.60 26.57 -11.55
CA ASN A 95 12.78 25.61 -10.47
C ASN A 95 13.33 24.29 -11.00
N ASN A 96 14.05 23.58 -10.13
CA ASN A 96 14.30 22.16 -10.34
C ASN A 96 13.00 21.40 -10.12
N CYS A 97 12.66 20.55 -11.04
CA CYS A 97 11.47 19.71 -11.01
C CYS A 97 11.85 18.25 -11.19
N PHE A 98 10.91 17.38 -10.89
CA PHE A 98 10.96 16.00 -11.30
C PHE A 98 9.63 15.60 -11.94
N LEU A 99 9.70 14.66 -12.88
CA LEU A 99 8.55 14.02 -13.47
C LEU A 99 8.54 12.55 -13.07
N SER A 100 7.38 12.04 -12.72
CA SER A 100 7.19 10.64 -12.35
C SER A 100 5.96 10.04 -13.02
N VAL A 101 5.93 8.72 -13.12
CA VAL A 101 4.75 7.98 -13.55
C VAL A 101 3.61 8.22 -12.56
N LYS A 102 2.41 8.52 -13.05
CA LYS A 102 1.19 8.52 -12.25
C LYS A 102 0.59 7.12 -12.25
N CYS A 103 0.93 6.33 -11.24
CA CYS A 103 0.42 4.98 -11.09
C CYS A 103 -1.11 5.00 -10.91
N ASP A 104 -1.76 3.99 -11.46
CA ASP A 104 -3.21 3.81 -11.38
C ASP A 104 -3.57 2.59 -10.53
N GLY A 105 -3.79 2.84 -9.26
CA GLY A 105 -4.12 1.85 -8.25
C GLY A 105 -4.89 2.47 -7.10
N LEU A 106 -4.45 2.24 -5.89
CA LEU A 106 -5.05 2.79 -4.68
C LEU A 106 -3.96 3.45 -3.82
N THR A 107 -4.10 4.74 -3.55
CA THR A 107 -3.15 5.49 -2.72
C THR A 107 -3.10 4.92 -1.32
N THR A 108 -1.90 4.61 -0.86
CA THR A 108 -1.62 3.97 0.43
C THR A 108 -0.49 4.72 1.12
N SER A 109 -0.61 4.92 2.42
CA SER A 109 0.42 5.52 3.28
C SER A 109 0.97 4.49 4.24
N LEU A 110 2.29 4.38 4.32
CA LEU A 110 3.00 3.48 5.23
C LEU A 110 3.73 4.29 6.30
N ARG A 111 3.69 3.80 7.53
CA ARG A 111 4.43 4.39 8.64
C ARG A 111 5.36 3.37 9.28
N TYR A 112 6.63 3.78 9.40
CA TYR A 112 7.68 3.03 10.08
C TYR A 112 8.12 3.77 11.33
N LEU A 113 8.41 3.02 12.39
CA LEU A 113 9.00 3.52 13.61
C LEU A 113 10.06 2.54 14.09
N ASN A 114 11.23 3.05 14.47
CA ASN A 114 12.38 2.23 14.86
C ASN A 114 12.72 1.13 13.83
N GLY A 115 12.57 1.46 12.55
CA GLY A 115 12.83 0.56 11.43
C GLY A 115 11.77 -0.47 11.14
N LYS A 116 10.65 -0.48 11.86
CA LYS A 116 9.57 -1.46 11.68
C LYS A 116 8.32 -0.83 11.10
N LEU A 117 7.67 -1.52 10.15
CA LEU A 117 6.37 -1.13 9.63
C LEU A 117 5.31 -1.29 10.74
N ILE A 118 4.68 -0.19 11.15
CA ILE A 118 3.72 -0.17 12.25
C ILE A 118 2.29 0.16 11.83
N SER A 119 2.10 0.85 10.71
CA SER A 119 0.76 1.11 10.16
C SER A 119 0.77 1.26 8.64
N ALA A 120 -0.36 0.94 8.04
CA ALA A 120 -0.64 1.17 6.63
C ALA A 120 -2.12 1.52 6.46
N GLU A 121 -2.41 2.58 5.70
CA GLU A 121 -3.76 3.10 5.53
C GLU A 121 -4.04 3.50 4.09
N THR A 122 -5.30 3.35 3.65
CA THR A 122 -5.75 3.84 2.34
C THR A 122 -6.08 5.32 2.40
N ARG A 123 -6.14 5.97 1.23
CA ARG A 123 -6.50 7.39 1.12
C ARG A 123 -7.90 7.71 1.68
N GLY A 124 -8.90 6.84 1.45
CA GLY A 124 -10.28 7.09 1.84
C GLY A 124 -10.82 8.42 1.30
N ASN A 125 -11.32 9.26 2.19
CA ASN A 125 -11.86 10.60 1.86
C ASN A 125 -10.80 11.74 1.91
N GLY A 126 -9.51 11.41 2.06
CA GLY A 126 -8.40 12.37 2.17
C GLY A 126 -7.99 12.71 3.61
N THR A 127 -8.85 12.49 4.60
CA THR A 127 -8.57 12.68 6.03
C THR A 127 -8.69 11.38 6.83
N LYS A 128 -9.58 10.48 6.40
CA LYS A 128 -9.79 9.15 6.97
C LYS A 128 -9.69 8.10 5.89
N GLY A 129 -9.05 7.00 6.18
CA GLY A 129 -8.94 5.82 5.33
C GLY A 129 -9.22 4.55 6.11
N GLN A 130 -8.88 3.43 5.53
CA GLN A 130 -9.01 2.11 6.15
C GLN A 130 -7.64 1.59 6.54
N ASP A 131 -7.56 0.93 7.68
CA ASP A 131 -6.38 0.18 8.10
C ASP A 131 -6.22 -1.06 7.21
N VAL A 132 -5.10 -1.12 6.49
CA VAL A 132 -4.79 -2.20 5.56
C VAL A 132 -3.44 -2.87 5.89
N LEU A 133 -2.92 -2.65 7.09
CA LEU A 133 -1.59 -3.14 7.49
C LEU A 133 -1.41 -4.63 7.22
N GLN A 134 -2.39 -5.46 7.57
CA GLN A 134 -2.26 -6.90 7.44
C GLN A 134 -2.16 -7.36 5.98
N ASN A 135 -2.87 -6.69 5.07
CA ASN A 135 -2.78 -6.98 3.65
C ASN A 135 -1.48 -6.43 3.05
N VAL A 136 -1.02 -5.27 3.51
CA VAL A 136 0.28 -4.69 3.09
C VAL A 136 1.45 -5.58 3.52
N LEU A 137 1.39 -6.19 4.70
CA LEU A 137 2.42 -7.13 5.19
C LEU A 137 2.56 -8.38 4.30
N THR A 138 1.57 -8.70 3.47
CA THR A 138 1.64 -9.79 2.48
C THR A 138 2.35 -9.40 1.18
N MET A 139 2.61 -8.11 0.95
CA MET A 139 3.26 -7.63 -0.26
C MET A 139 4.76 -7.90 -0.22
N ASN A 140 5.27 -8.60 -1.23
CA ASN A 140 6.68 -9.01 -1.28
C ASN A 140 7.65 -7.84 -1.44
N ASN A 141 7.22 -6.74 -2.05
CA ASN A 141 8.07 -5.56 -2.30
C ASN A 141 7.99 -4.50 -1.19
N VAL A 142 7.22 -4.74 -0.12
CA VAL A 142 7.19 -3.86 1.04
C VAL A 142 8.14 -4.40 2.11
N PRO A 143 9.22 -3.66 2.46
CA PRO A 143 10.10 -4.08 3.53
C PRO A 143 9.37 -4.01 4.88
N LYS A 144 9.40 -5.10 5.65
CA LYS A 144 8.85 -5.14 7.02
C LYS A 144 9.76 -4.44 8.02
N GLU A 145 11.05 -4.46 7.74
CA GLU A 145 12.09 -3.77 8.50
C GLU A 145 13.02 -3.01 7.55
N ILE A 146 13.44 -1.81 7.97
CA ILE A 146 14.36 -0.95 7.24
C ILE A 146 15.52 -0.50 8.12
N PRO A 147 16.68 -0.12 7.55
CA PRO A 147 17.82 0.40 8.32
C PRO A 147 17.55 1.72 9.01
N TYR A 148 16.73 2.59 8.43
CA TYR A 148 16.37 3.89 9.00
C TYR A 148 15.54 3.73 10.27
N LYS A 149 15.99 4.34 11.39
CA LYS A 149 15.41 4.08 12.72
C LYS A 149 14.48 5.18 13.24
N ASP A 150 14.54 6.37 12.67
CA ASP A 150 13.59 7.42 13.01
C ASP A 150 12.22 7.17 12.34
N GLU A 151 11.23 7.98 12.65
CA GLU A 151 9.92 7.86 12.04
C GLU A 151 9.99 8.14 10.53
N LEU A 152 9.48 7.20 9.73
CA LEU A 152 9.32 7.36 8.29
C LEU A 152 7.83 7.23 7.94
N ILE A 153 7.30 8.23 7.23
CA ILE A 153 5.98 8.17 6.60
C ILE A 153 6.20 8.28 5.09
N ILE A 154 5.74 7.29 4.36
CA ILE A 154 5.93 7.20 2.91
C ILE A 154 4.60 6.90 2.22
N ASP A 155 4.25 7.73 1.26
CA ASP A 155 3.08 7.55 0.41
C ASP A 155 3.47 6.87 -0.90
N GLY A 156 2.56 6.06 -1.39
CA GLY A 156 2.71 5.36 -2.64
C GLY A 156 1.38 4.90 -3.21
N GLU A 157 1.48 4.16 -4.28
CA GLU A 157 0.33 3.54 -4.93
C GLU A 157 0.41 2.03 -4.77
N THR A 158 -0.62 1.42 -4.22
CA THR A 158 -0.78 -0.02 -4.29
C THR A 158 -1.37 -0.38 -5.63
N ILE A 159 -0.69 -1.25 -6.35
CA ILE A 159 -1.04 -1.69 -7.70
C ILE A 159 -1.10 -3.22 -7.81
N ILE A 160 -1.76 -3.69 -8.85
CA ILE A 160 -1.57 -5.03 -9.41
C ILE A 160 -1.03 -4.83 -10.82
N GLY A 161 0.13 -5.44 -11.11
CA GLY A 161 0.75 -5.34 -12.43
C GLY A 161 -0.12 -5.95 -13.53
N TRP A 162 0.04 -5.48 -14.77
CA TRP A 162 -0.77 -5.94 -15.91
C TRP A 162 -0.71 -7.45 -16.14
N ASP A 163 0.46 -8.06 -15.97
CA ASP A 163 0.61 -9.52 -16.17
C ASP A 163 -0.15 -10.30 -15.10
N THR A 164 0.03 -9.95 -13.84
CA THR A 164 -0.72 -10.53 -12.71
C THR A 164 -2.23 -10.34 -12.87
N PHE A 165 -2.65 -9.15 -13.30
CA PHE A 165 -4.06 -8.87 -13.57
C PHE A 165 -4.64 -9.80 -14.63
N ARG A 166 -3.93 -10.02 -15.75
CA ARG A 166 -4.36 -10.94 -16.81
C ARG A 166 -4.48 -12.37 -16.31
N GLU A 167 -3.51 -12.83 -15.52
CA GLU A 167 -3.52 -14.18 -14.94
C GLU A 167 -4.70 -14.40 -13.98
N ILE A 168 -4.94 -13.46 -13.08
CA ILE A 168 -6.07 -13.51 -12.13
C ILE A 168 -7.39 -13.47 -12.91
N ASN A 169 -7.51 -12.53 -13.84
CA ASN A 169 -8.75 -12.30 -14.59
C ASN A 169 -9.10 -13.48 -15.50
N ALA A 170 -8.09 -14.17 -16.06
CA ALA A 170 -8.28 -15.36 -16.88
C ALA A 170 -8.95 -16.51 -16.12
N LYS A 171 -8.72 -16.62 -14.81
CA LYS A 171 -9.29 -17.67 -13.94
C LYS A 171 -10.71 -17.36 -13.46
N LEU A 172 -11.18 -16.13 -13.61
CA LEU A 172 -12.50 -15.71 -13.16
C LEU A 172 -13.59 -16.07 -14.20
N PRO A 173 -14.81 -16.41 -13.74
CA PRO A 173 -15.96 -16.57 -14.63
C PRO A 173 -16.26 -15.31 -15.44
N MET A 174 -16.84 -15.46 -16.63
CA MET A 174 -17.11 -14.33 -17.55
C MET A 174 -17.83 -13.15 -16.90
N GLY A 175 -18.81 -13.39 -16.04
CA GLY A 175 -19.57 -12.34 -15.36
C GLY A 175 -18.87 -11.68 -14.15
N GLN A 176 -17.70 -12.19 -13.75
CA GLN A 176 -16.94 -11.74 -12.58
C GLN A 176 -15.59 -11.11 -12.96
N LYS A 177 -15.30 -10.97 -14.24
CA LYS A 177 -14.05 -10.38 -14.72
C LYS A 177 -13.98 -8.88 -14.43
N TYR A 178 -12.82 -8.44 -13.99
CA TYR A 178 -12.54 -7.02 -13.79
C TYR A 178 -12.18 -6.35 -15.11
N LYS A 179 -12.54 -5.10 -15.27
CA LYS A 179 -12.24 -4.32 -16.49
C LYS A 179 -10.85 -3.69 -16.46
N HIS A 180 -10.33 -3.40 -15.27
CA HIS A 180 -9.07 -2.69 -15.10
C HIS A 180 -8.37 -3.12 -13.81
N PRO A 181 -7.01 -3.16 -13.76
CA PRO A 181 -6.25 -3.50 -12.56
C PRO A 181 -6.63 -2.69 -11.32
N ARG A 182 -6.92 -1.40 -11.45
CA ARG A 182 -7.36 -0.54 -10.35
C ARG A 182 -8.58 -1.08 -9.60
N ASN A 183 -9.57 -1.60 -10.33
CA ASN A 183 -10.78 -2.15 -9.70
C ASN A 183 -10.45 -3.42 -8.90
N LEU A 184 -9.55 -4.25 -9.42
CA LEU A 184 -9.08 -5.43 -8.70
C LEU A 184 -8.27 -5.06 -7.45
N VAL A 185 -7.39 -4.06 -7.53
CA VAL A 185 -6.62 -3.56 -6.37
C VAL A 185 -7.55 -3.07 -5.28
N SER A 186 -8.54 -2.24 -5.62
CA SER A 186 -9.47 -1.67 -4.65
C SER A 186 -10.19 -2.74 -3.84
N GLY A 187 -10.70 -3.78 -4.50
CA GLY A 187 -11.32 -4.91 -3.82
C GLY A 187 -10.33 -5.79 -3.05
N SER A 188 -9.11 -5.95 -3.58
CA SER A 188 -8.09 -6.84 -2.99
C SER A 188 -7.45 -6.27 -1.74
N LEU A 189 -7.17 -4.96 -1.71
CA LEU A 189 -6.53 -4.31 -0.56
C LEU A 189 -7.45 -4.27 0.66
N GLN A 190 -8.76 -4.33 0.45
CA GLN A 190 -9.79 -4.30 1.50
C GLN A 190 -10.28 -5.70 1.92
N LEU A 191 -9.66 -6.77 1.43
CA LEU A 191 -10.01 -8.14 1.84
C LEU A 191 -9.73 -8.34 3.33
N LEU A 192 -10.67 -8.95 4.03
CA LEU A 192 -10.51 -9.33 5.43
C LEU A 192 -9.56 -10.51 5.59
N ASP A 193 -9.53 -11.42 4.62
CA ASP A 193 -8.61 -12.56 4.58
C ASP A 193 -7.29 -12.18 3.91
N SER A 194 -6.25 -11.98 4.71
CA SER A 194 -4.90 -11.62 4.24
C SER A 194 -4.27 -12.67 3.33
N GLN A 195 -4.66 -13.94 3.44
CA GLN A 195 -4.17 -14.97 2.52
C GLN A 195 -4.74 -14.76 1.12
N GLN A 196 -6.01 -14.43 1.00
CA GLN A 196 -6.60 -14.08 -0.29
C GLN A 196 -5.96 -12.81 -0.87
N ALA A 197 -5.66 -11.83 0.00
CA ALA A 197 -4.92 -10.65 -0.40
C ALA A 197 -3.51 -11.00 -0.93
N ALA A 198 -2.80 -11.92 -0.27
CA ALA A 198 -1.48 -12.40 -0.70
C ALA A 198 -1.52 -13.02 -2.12
N GLU A 199 -2.57 -13.77 -2.44
CA GLU A 199 -2.77 -14.39 -3.76
C GLU A 199 -2.99 -13.39 -4.90
N ARG A 200 -3.25 -12.13 -4.56
CA ARG A 200 -3.39 -11.03 -5.54
C ARG A 200 -2.06 -10.45 -5.99
N HIS A 201 -0.96 -10.76 -5.29
CA HIS A 201 0.40 -10.27 -5.60
C HIS A 201 0.46 -8.74 -5.80
N MET A 202 -0.20 -8.00 -4.89
CA MET A 202 -0.17 -6.54 -4.92
C MET A 202 1.25 -6.02 -4.68
N ARG A 203 1.55 -4.86 -5.26
CA ARG A 203 2.83 -4.15 -5.10
C ARG A 203 2.58 -2.74 -4.62
N PHE A 204 3.47 -2.24 -3.77
CA PHE A 204 3.50 -0.84 -3.34
C PHE A 204 4.60 -0.10 -4.09
N ILE A 205 4.24 0.98 -4.77
CA ILE A 205 5.17 1.84 -5.51
C ILE A 205 5.24 3.19 -4.80
N ALA A 206 6.35 3.47 -4.12
CA ALA A 206 6.54 4.72 -3.39
C ALA A 206 6.67 5.91 -4.35
N TRP A 207 5.97 7.01 -4.08
CA TRP A 207 6.05 8.22 -4.88
C TRP A 207 6.35 9.48 -4.07
N ARG A 208 6.27 9.45 -2.75
CA ARG A 208 6.65 10.57 -1.88
C ARG A 208 7.01 10.14 -0.46
N VAL A 209 8.07 10.69 0.07
CA VAL A 209 8.38 10.65 1.51
C VAL A 209 7.73 11.86 2.16
N ILE A 210 6.85 11.63 3.14
CA ILE A 210 6.12 12.68 3.87
C ILE A 210 6.90 13.12 5.10
N LYS A 211 7.50 12.16 5.80
CA LYS A 211 8.32 12.39 6.98
C LYS A 211 9.45 11.39 7.06
N GLY A 212 10.58 11.83 7.51
CA GLY A 212 11.81 11.05 7.57
C GLY A 212 12.81 11.55 6.55
N PHE A 213 13.99 10.92 6.50
CA PHE A 213 15.16 11.38 5.79
C PHE A 213 15.40 12.90 5.97
N SER A 214 16.46 13.46 5.53
CA SER A 214 16.76 14.88 5.76
C SER A 214 17.13 15.61 4.47
N HIS A 215 16.79 15.04 3.33
CA HIS A 215 17.05 15.66 2.05
C HIS A 215 16.02 16.79 1.82
N LYS A 216 16.47 17.93 1.35
CA LYS A 216 15.60 19.01 0.88
C LYS A 216 15.28 18.82 -0.60
N SER A 217 14.86 17.60 -0.97
CA SER A 217 14.59 17.20 -2.35
C SER A 217 13.74 15.94 -2.32
N VAL A 218 12.59 16.00 -2.97
CA VAL A 218 11.69 14.86 -3.11
C VAL A 218 12.35 13.73 -3.90
N PHE A 219 13.14 14.09 -4.93
CA PHE A 219 13.89 13.13 -5.73
C PHE A 219 14.92 12.37 -4.89
N PHE A 220 15.72 13.07 -4.07
CA PHE A 220 16.72 12.43 -3.23
C PHE A 220 16.10 11.62 -2.09
N ASP A 221 14.97 12.06 -1.53
CA ASP A 221 14.22 11.28 -0.54
C ASP A 221 13.71 9.96 -1.14
N LEU A 222 13.20 9.98 -2.38
CA LEU A 222 12.81 8.75 -3.08
C LEU A 222 14.01 7.84 -3.34
N LYS A 223 15.17 8.40 -3.71
CA LYS A 223 16.41 7.62 -3.86
C LYS A 223 16.88 7.00 -2.56
N GLU A 224 16.69 7.68 -1.44
CA GLU A 224 16.98 7.13 -0.12
C GLU A 224 15.98 6.03 0.26
N ALA A 225 14.70 6.18 -0.09
CA ALA A 225 13.71 5.12 0.06
C ALA A 225 14.08 3.86 -0.73
N GLU A 226 14.55 4.01 -1.97
CA GLU A 226 15.04 2.91 -2.80
C GLU A 226 16.19 2.14 -2.11
N LYS A 227 17.15 2.85 -1.51
CA LYS A 227 18.24 2.24 -0.72
C LYS A 227 17.75 1.51 0.53
N ASN A 228 16.62 1.93 1.09
CA ASN A 228 15.96 1.26 2.22
C ASN A 228 15.08 0.07 1.80
N GLY A 229 15.03 -0.28 0.50
CA GLY A 229 14.37 -1.47 -0.01
C GLY A 229 12.98 -1.23 -0.61
N PHE A 230 12.55 0.02 -0.75
CA PHE A 230 11.28 0.33 -1.43
C PHE A 230 11.43 0.30 -2.94
N GLU A 231 10.42 -0.21 -3.63
CA GLU A 231 10.24 0.06 -5.05
C GLU A 231 9.69 1.48 -5.20
N ILE A 232 10.39 2.31 -5.94
CA ILE A 232 9.98 3.70 -6.16
C ILE A 232 9.42 3.88 -7.58
N VAL A 233 8.54 4.87 -7.72
CA VAL A 233 7.97 5.24 -9.01
C VAL A 233 9.08 5.64 -10.00
N PRO A 234 9.01 5.21 -11.28
CA PRO A 234 9.91 5.72 -12.29
C PRO A 234 9.88 7.24 -12.33
N THR A 235 11.05 7.88 -12.25
CA THR A 235 11.16 9.33 -12.11
C THR A 235 12.40 9.88 -12.78
N PHE A 236 12.31 11.09 -13.33
CA PHE A 236 13.40 11.85 -13.95
C PHE A 236 13.38 13.28 -13.45
N THR A 237 14.57 13.87 -13.32
CA THR A 237 14.72 15.30 -13.03
C THR A 237 14.56 16.13 -14.28
N TYR A 238 14.06 17.36 -14.12
CA TYR A 238 13.94 18.36 -15.17
C TYR A 238 14.35 19.74 -14.66
N SER A 239 15.08 20.47 -15.46
CA SER A 239 15.41 21.88 -15.21
C SER A 239 15.32 22.67 -16.50
N ASN A 240 14.64 23.80 -16.48
CA ASN A 240 14.45 24.68 -17.64
C ASN A 240 15.69 25.55 -17.95
N THR A 241 16.87 25.14 -17.48
CA THR A 241 18.14 25.81 -17.77
C THR A 241 18.75 25.40 -19.12
N SER A 242 18.25 24.37 -19.77
CA SER A 242 18.63 23.92 -21.09
C SER A 242 17.62 24.41 -22.15
N SER A 243 18.10 24.86 -23.27
CA SER A 243 17.29 25.44 -24.37
C SER A 243 16.45 24.41 -25.15
N ASP A 244 16.33 23.18 -24.68
CA ASP A 244 15.68 22.09 -25.41
C ASP A 244 14.23 21.85 -24.91
N LEU A 245 13.27 22.46 -25.63
CA LEU A 245 11.83 22.17 -25.51
C LEU A 245 11.48 20.67 -25.72
N GLY A 246 12.42 19.86 -26.23
CA GLY A 246 12.26 18.44 -26.47
C GLY A 246 12.43 17.55 -25.23
N ASP A 247 13.00 18.06 -24.15
CA ASP A 247 13.38 17.21 -23.01
C ASP A 247 12.18 16.67 -22.24
N ILE A 248 11.10 17.44 -22.05
CA ILE A 248 9.88 16.95 -21.37
C ILE A 248 9.23 15.83 -22.18
N SER A 249 9.11 15.96 -23.50
CA SER A 249 8.54 14.90 -24.33
C SER A 249 9.36 13.61 -24.26
N LYS A 250 10.69 13.71 -24.28
CA LYS A 250 11.59 12.57 -24.13
C LYS A 250 11.45 11.92 -22.74
N ILE A 251 11.34 12.73 -21.69
CA ILE A 251 11.11 12.26 -20.32
C ILE A 251 9.77 11.52 -20.23
N LEU A 252 8.71 12.07 -20.79
CA LEU A 252 7.39 11.42 -20.79
C LEU A 252 7.41 10.09 -21.52
N ASP A 253 8.09 9.99 -22.65
CA ASP A 253 8.27 8.72 -23.38
C ASP A 253 9.10 7.72 -22.58
N ALA A 254 10.18 8.17 -21.94
CA ALA A 254 10.99 7.30 -21.06
C ALA A 254 10.20 6.80 -19.86
N LEU A 255 9.37 7.63 -19.22
CA LEU A 255 8.48 7.23 -18.12
C LEU A 255 7.48 6.17 -18.56
N ARG A 256 6.85 6.37 -19.75
CA ARG A 256 5.93 5.39 -20.33
C ARG A 256 6.62 4.05 -20.56
N ASN A 257 7.79 4.07 -21.18
CA ASN A 257 8.55 2.85 -21.45
C ASN A 257 8.94 2.12 -20.17
N GLN A 258 9.33 2.82 -19.12
CA GLN A 258 9.63 2.20 -17.83
C GLN A 258 8.38 1.63 -17.15
N ALA A 259 7.26 2.34 -17.18
CA ALA A 259 6.00 1.83 -16.64
C ALA A 259 5.57 0.54 -17.34
N ASP A 260 5.67 0.48 -18.66
CA ASP A 260 5.35 -0.70 -19.45
C ASP A 260 6.33 -1.86 -19.15
N LEU A 261 7.63 -1.56 -19.05
CA LEU A 261 8.67 -2.55 -18.71
C LEU A 261 8.43 -3.20 -17.34
N TYR A 262 8.00 -2.43 -16.36
CA TYR A 262 7.74 -2.90 -14.99
C TYR A 262 6.28 -3.31 -14.76
N ASN A 263 5.47 -3.39 -15.80
CA ASN A 263 4.04 -3.77 -15.72
C ASN A 263 3.21 -2.85 -14.78
N ILE A 264 3.56 -1.59 -14.68
CA ILE A 264 2.88 -0.62 -13.81
C ILE A 264 1.67 -0.06 -14.54
N PRO A 265 0.42 -0.24 -14.05
CA PRO A 265 -0.72 0.49 -14.55
C PRO A 265 -0.56 2.00 -14.27
N TYR A 266 -0.78 2.84 -15.27
CA TYR A 266 -0.65 4.30 -15.16
C TYR A 266 -1.71 5.02 -15.98
N ASP A 267 -2.05 6.24 -15.58
CA ASP A 267 -3.00 7.11 -16.28
C ASP A 267 -2.41 8.48 -16.65
N GLY A 268 -1.11 8.65 -16.49
CA GLY A 268 -0.41 9.87 -16.82
C GLY A 268 0.96 9.97 -16.16
N ALA A 269 1.45 11.20 -16.09
CA ALA A 269 2.67 11.57 -15.38
C ALA A 269 2.39 12.73 -14.41
N VAL A 270 3.21 12.88 -13.41
CA VAL A 270 3.17 13.98 -12.44
C VAL A 270 4.44 14.78 -12.55
N MET A 271 4.33 16.10 -12.66
CA MET A 271 5.44 17.03 -12.49
C MET A 271 5.30 17.74 -11.15
N ALA A 272 6.38 17.82 -10.40
CA ALA A 272 6.43 18.55 -9.15
C ALA A 272 7.74 19.31 -9.00
N ILE A 273 7.71 20.42 -8.26
CA ILE A 273 8.92 21.16 -7.88
C ILE A 273 9.67 20.33 -6.83
N ASP A 274 10.98 20.23 -7.02
CA ASP A 274 11.87 19.46 -6.16
C ASP A 274 12.40 20.34 -5.01
N ASN A 275 11.62 20.45 -3.94
CA ASN A 275 11.94 21.25 -2.75
C ASN A 275 11.46 20.60 -1.45
#